data_a86a397bc596c5550f90a1781a82c623
#
_entry.id   a86a397bc596c5550f90a1781a82c623
#
_cell.length_a   1.000
_cell.length_b   1.000
_cell.length_c   1.000
_cell.angle_alpha   90.00
_cell.angle_beta   90.00
_cell.angle_gamma   90.00
#
_symmetry.space_group_name_H-M   'P 1'
#
loop_
_entity.id
_entity.type
_entity.pdbx_description
1 polymer ?
#
loop_
_entity_poly.entity_id
_entity_poly.type
_entity_poly.pdbx_seq_one_letter_code
_entity_poly.pdbx_strand_id
1 'polypeptide(L)'
;AAIREALQPENRRFRMAEQMGWVYKVYQQKAPLKIKKRIYQMGEYISGFPADFWLSYLGDPFLPADEMLEGYIQDFQTWVLPDGASIGLEATTLHGIITLCIENKAKQPGYADAIRSVLEAEGVKVLEAVEL
;
A
#
# COMPACT_ATOMS: atom_id res chain seq x y z
N ALA A 1 11.84 -5.80 16.20
CA ALA A 1 13.03 -4.95 16.09
C ALA A 1 13.26 -4.50 14.65
N ALA A 2 13.35 -5.40 13.66
CA ALA A 2 13.66 -5.08 12.26
C ALA A 2 12.68 -4.11 11.59
N ILE A 3 11.37 -4.26 11.80
CA ILE A 3 10.35 -3.37 11.21
C ILE A 3 10.50 -1.95 11.76
N ARG A 4 10.68 -1.80 13.07
CA ARG A 4 10.84 -0.47 13.70
C ARG A 4 12.10 0.24 13.20
N GLU A 5 13.19 -0.49 12.98
CA GLU A 5 14.44 0.03 12.42
C GLU A 5 14.26 0.44 10.94
N ALA A 6 13.57 -0.37 10.15
CA ALA A 6 13.27 -0.04 8.74
C ALA A 6 12.39 1.21 8.60
N LEU A 7 11.55 1.51 9.57
CA LEU A 7 10.66 2.68 9.58
C LEU A 7 11.31 3.96 10.09
N GLN A 8 12.58 3.93 10.54
CA GLN A 8 13.28 5.15 10.93
C GLN A 8 13.43 6.09 9.71
N PRO A 9 13.29 7.42 9.91
CA PRO A 9 13.26 8.38 8.80
C PRO A 9 14.49 8.31 7.89
N GLU A 10 15.66 8.07 8.48
CA GLU A 10 16.94 7.95 7.76
C GLU A 10 16.96 6.72 6.85
N ASN A 11 16.54 5.57 7.37
CA ASN A 11 16.47 4.33 6.62
C ASN A 11 15.42 4.39 5.51
N ARG A 12 14.28 5.04 5.76
CA ARG A 12 13.26 5.27 4.72
C ARG A 12 13.78 6.12 3.58
N ARG A 13 14.43 7.25 3.89
CA ARG A 13 15.02 8.14 2.87
C ARG A 13 16.06 7.42 2.02
N PHE A 14 16.92 6.64 2.67
CA PHE A 14 17.96 5.87 1.97
C PHE A 14 17.33 4.84 1.03
N ARG A 15 16.38 4.04 1.51
CA ARG A 15 15.69 3.02 0.71
C ARG A 15 14.88 3.63 -0.45
N MET A 16 14.19 4.74 -0.20
CA MET A 16 13.51 5.46 -1.28
C MET A 16 14.49 5.97 -2.33
N ALA A 17 15.60 6.56 -1.92
CA ALA A 17 16.61 7.05 -2.86
C ALA A 17 17.23 5.92 -3.69
N GLU A 18 17.49 4.77 -3.07
CA GLU A 18 17.99 3.58 -3.75
C GLU A 18 16.99 3.04 -4.78
N GLN A 19 15.73 2.87 -4.37
CA GLN A 19 14.65 2.39 -5.22
C GLN A 19 14.38 3.36 -6.38
N MET A 20 14.26 4.64 -6.10
CA MET A 20 14.05 5.66 -7.13
C MET A 20 15.25 5.77 -8.06
N GLY A 21 16.46 5.61 -7.55
CA GLY A 21 17.68 5.57 -8.36
C GLY A 21 17.69 4.42 -9.36
N TRP A 22 17.23 3.24 -8.94
CA TRP A 22 17.06 2.08 -9.83
C TRP A 22 16.01 2.32 -10.91
N VAL A 23 14.81 2.76 -10.51
CA VAL A 23 13.72 3.08 -11.44
C VAL A 23 14.17 4.12 -12.46
N TYR A 24 14.85 5.17 -12.02
CA TYR A 24 15.37 6.22 -12.89
C TYR A 24 16.40 5.67 -13.90
N LYS A 25 17.33 4.82 -13.48
CA LYS A 25 18.31 4.17 -14.37
C LYS A 25 17.62 3.32 -15.44
N VAL A 26 16.61 2.55 -15.07
CA VAL A 26 15.83 1.75 -16.03
C VAL A 26 15.04 2.65 -16.99
N TYR A 27 14.47 3.74 -16.48
CA TYR A 27 13.72 4.69 -17.29
C TYR A 27 14.60 5.38 -18.36
N GLN A 28 15.84 5.75 -17.99
CA GLN A 28 16.78 6.40 -18.91
C GLN A 28 17.32 5.50 -20.02
N GLN A 29 17.16 4.20 -19.94
CA GLN A 29 17.64 3.29 -20.99
C GLN A 29 16.90 3.59 -22.32
N LYS A 30 17.66 3.70 -23.41
CA LYS A 30 17.11 3.80 -24.77
C LYS A 30 16.63 2.42 -25.25
N ALA A 31 15.60 1.89 -24.61
CA ALA A 31 15.05 0.57 -24.89
C ALA A 31 13.52 0.63 -25.00
N PRO A 32 12.87 -0.23 -25.80
CA PRO A 32 11.42 -0.35 -25.85
C PRO A 32 10.83 -0.65 -24.49
N LEU A 33 9.61 -0.16 -24.23
CA LEU A 33 8.91 -0.32 -22.94
C LEU A 33 8.85 -1.78 -22.49
N LYS A 34 8.65 -2.71 -23.41
CA LYS A 34 8.61 -4.15 -23.12
C LYS A 34 9.93 -4.67 -22.51
N ILE A 35 11.07 -4.15 -22.96
CA ILE A 35 12.39 -4.51 -22.41
C ILE A 35 12.58 -3.87 -21.05
N LYS A 36 12.21 -2.59 -20.89
CA LYS A 36 12.26 -1.89 -19.59
C LYS A 36 11.43 -2.61 -18.54
N LYS A 37 10.21 -3.04 -18.89
CA LYS A 37 9.35 -3.82 -18.00
C LYS A 37 10.01 -5.13 -17.57
N ARG A 38 10.65 -5.87 -18.47
CA ARG A 38 11.37 -7.10 -18.11
C ARG A 38 12.55 -6.85 -17.19
N ILE A 39 13.34 -5.79 -17.44
CA ILE A 39 14.47 -5.41 -16.59
C ILE A 39 13.96 -5.06 -15.19
N TYR A 40 12.88 -4.30 -15.09
CA TYR A 40 12.27 -3.93 -13.83
C TYR A 40 11.80 -5.18 -13.05
N GLN A 41 11.03 -6.06 -13.68
CA GLN A 41 10.56 -7.32 -13.08
C GLN A 41 11.72 -8.23 -12.64
N MET A 42 12.80 -8.28 -13.42
CA MET A 42 14.00 -9.04 -13.05
C MET A 42 14.71 -8.42 -11.85
N GLY A 43 14.74 -7.09 -11.77
CA GLY A 43 15.29 -6.36 -10.62
C GLY A 43 14.50 -6.64 -9.35
N GLU A 44 13.17 -6.64 -9.42
CA GLU A 44 12.30 -7.00 -8.30
C GLU A 44 12.52 -8.45 -7.84
N TYR A 45 12.63 -9.38 -8.78
CA TYR A 45 12.90 -10.79 -8.47
C TYR A 45 14.28 -10.99 -7.81
N ILE A 46 15.32 -10.32 -8.30
CA ILE A 46 16.70 -10.42 -7.76
C ILE A 46 16.81 -9.72 -6.40
N SER A 47 16.11 -8.62 -6.19
CA SER A 47 16.11 -7.88 -4.92
C SER A 47 15.39 -8.63 -3.78
N GLY A 48 14.79 -9.79 -4.08
CA GLY A 48 14.16 -10.63 -3.07
C GLY A 48 12.84 -10.06 -2.54
N PHE A 49 12.13 -9.29 -3.36
CA PHE A 49 10.80 -8.75 -3.07
C PHE A 49 9.67 -9.46 -3.85
N PRO A 50 9.47 -10.77 -3.76
CA PRO A 50 8.12 -11.28 -3.84
C PRO A 50 7.48 -10.97 -2.49
N ALA A 51 6.89 -9.80 -2.33
CA ALA A 51 6.08 -9.54 -1.17
C ALA A 51 4.78 -10.35 -1.34
N ASP A 52 4.44 -11.19 -0.36
CA ASP A 52 3.16 -11.89 -0.34
C ASP A 52 2.02 -10.88 -0.18
N PHE A 53 2.28 -9.80 0.51
CA PHE A 53 1.36 -8.67 0.68
C PHE A 53 2.12 -7.35 0.74
N TRP A 54 1.43 -6.25 0.46
CA TRP A 54 1.90 -4.91 0.78
C TRP A 54 0.86 -4.17 1.60
N LEU A 55 1.32 -3.28 2.45
CA LEU A 55 0.49 -2.42 3.28
C LEU A 55 0.91 -0.97 3.04
N SER A 56 -0.06 -0.14 2.67
CA SER A 56 0.08 1.30 2.56
C SER A 56 -0.83 1.97 3.58
N TYR A 57 -0.33 2.96 4.27
CA TYR A 57 -1.13 3.84 5.13
C TYR A 57 -0.91 5.28 4.71
N LEU A 58 -1.93 5.88 4.15
CA LEU A 58 -1.88 7.26 3.66
C LEU A 58 -2.18 8.30 4.75
N GLY A 59 -2.68 7.84 5.90
CA GLY A 59 -3.14 8.75 6.94
C GLY A 59 -4.44 9.45 6.54
N ASP A 60 -4.62 10.65 7.04
CA ASP A 60 -5.69 11.54 6.60
C ASP A 60 -5.18 12.37 5.42
N PRO A 61 -5.70 12.15 4.20
CA PRO A 61 -5.21 12.83 3.00
C PRO A 61 -5.58 14.32 2.97
N PHE A 62 -6.49 14.75 3.84
CA PHE A 62 -6.98 16.13 3.91
C PHE A 62 -6.34 16.91 5.06
N LEU A 63 -5.48 16.33 5.88
CA LEU A 63 -4.63 17.04 6.81
C LEU A 63 -3.40 17.60 6.06
N PRO A 64 -3.19 18.86 5.94
CA PRO A 64 -3.71 20.05 6.61
C PRO A 64 -4.68 20.89 5.74
N ALA A 65 -5.38 20.26 4.81
CA ALA A 65 -6.24 20.98 3.90
C ALA A 65 -7.54 21.36 4.60
N ASP A 66 -7.77 22.63 4.60
CA ASP A 66 -9.02 23.35 4.77
C ASP A 66 -10.14 22.62 5.53
N GLU A 67 -10.39 23.06 6.76
CA GLU A 67 -11.62 22.74 7.53
C GLU A 67 -12.91 22.85 6.68
N MET A 68 -12.84 23.59 5.58
CA MET A 68 -13.93 23.78 4.62
C MET A 68 -14.24 22.53 3.79
N LEU A 69 -13.26 21.67 3.48
CA LEU A 69 -13.47 20.43 2.74
C LEU A 69 -13.91 19.28 3.65
N GLU A 70 -13.50 19.32 4.91
CA GLU A 70 -13.80 18.29 5.91
C GLU A 70 -15.30 18.03 6.06
N GLY A 71 -16.13 19.06 5.96
CA GLY A 71 -17.59 18.96 6.05
C GLY A 71 -18.29 18.38 4.81
N TYR A 72 -17.60 18.33 3.66
CA TYR A 72 -18.18 17.87 2.39
C TYR A 72 -17.77 16.45 2.01
N ILE A 73 -16.63 15.97 2.50
CA ILE A 73 -16.12 14.65 2.17
C ILE A 73 -16.49 13.69 3.30
N GLN A 74 -17.41 12.77 2.99
CA GLN A 74 -17.92 11.81 3.97
C GLN A 74 -17.16 10.49 3.97
N ASP A 75 -16.52 10.13 2.85
CA ASP A 75 -15.74 8.91 2.71
C ASP A 75 -14.57 9.13 1.73
N PHE A 76 -13.48 8.44 1.97
CA PHE A 76 -12.32 8.44 1.10
C PHE A 76 -11.71 7.04 1.03
N GLN A 77 -11.67 6.53 -0.18
CA GLN A 77 -11.12 5.22 -0.47
C GLN A 77 -10.05 5.33 -1.56
N THR A 78 -8.99 4.58 -1.42
CA THR A 78 -7.94 4.49 -2.42
C THR A 78 -7.75 3.04 -2.86
N TRP A 79 -7.45 2.88 -4.14
CA TRP A 79 -7.25 1.60 -4.77
C TRP A 79 -5.92 1.62 -5.52
N VAL A 80 -5.01 0.76 -5.13
CA VAL A 80 -3.74 0.58 -5.84
C VAL A 80 -3.60 -0.88 -6.19
N LEU A 81 -3.56 -1.19 -7.47
CA LEU A 81 -3.33 -2.56 -7.92
C LEU A 81 -1.99 -3.06 -7.38
N PRO A 82 -1.98 -4.14 -6.60
CA PRO A 82 -0.75 -4.68 -6.05
C PRO A 82 0.11 -5.22 -7.20
N ASP A 83 1.16 -4.46 -7.57
CA ASP A 83 2.11 -4.91 -8.56
C ASP A 83 3.12 -5.84 -7.86
N GLY A 84 3.10 -7.13 -8.22
CA GLY A 84 4.00 -8.14 -7.66
C GLY A 84 3.50 -8.86 -6.39
N ALA A 85 2.59 -8.28 -5.60
CA ALA A 85 2.01 -8.94 -4.43
C ALA A 85 0.70 -9.67 -4.75
N SER A 86 0.34 -10.64 -3.93
CA SER A 86 -0.95 -11.35 -4.03
C SER A 86 -2.07 -10.59 -3.34
N ILE A 87 -1.74 -9.84 -2.30
CA ILE A 87 -2.68 -9.07 -1.48
C ILE A 87 -2.16 -7.65 -1.32
N GLY A 88 -3.02 -6.66 -1.55
CA GLY A 88 -2.81 -5.26 -1.24
C GLY A 88 -3.70 -4.85 -0.07
N LEU A 89 -3.14 -4.11 0.87
CA LEU A 89 -3.85 -3.51 1.99
C LEU A 89 -3.58 -2.01 1.95
N GLU A 90 -4.60 -1.22 1.75
CA GLU A 90 -4.50 0.22 1.78
C GLU A 90 -5.39 0.80 2.85
N ALA A 91 -4.81 1.56 3.76
CA ALA A 91 -5.51 2.17 4.86
C ALA A 91 -5.49 3.69 4.75
N THR A 92 -6.64 4.29 4.93
CA THR A 92 -6.84 5.75 5.02
C THR A 92 -7.56 6.08 6.31
N THR A 93 -7.41 7.31 6.78
CA THR A 93 -8.12 7.79 7.96
C THR A 93 -8.89 9.05 7.58
N LEU A 94 -10.18 9.08 7.90
CA LEU A 94 -11.02 10.26 7.74
C LEU A 94 -11.97 10.36 8.93
N HIS A 95 -12.08 11.54 9.57
CA HIS A 95 -12.95 11.78 10.73
C HIS A 95 -12.77 10.77 11.88
N GLY A 96 -11.54 10.27 12.08
CA GLY A 96 -11.24 9.26 13.10
C GLY A 96 -11.70 7.84 12.76
N ILE A 97 -12.20 7.62 11.55
CA ILE A 97 -12.54 6.30 11.01
C ILE A 97 -11.40 5.85 10.10
N ILE A 98 -10.96 4.61 10.28
CA ILE A 98 -9.99 3.97 9.39
C ILE A 98 -10.76 3.16 8.35
N THR A 99 -10.54 3.48 7.08
CA THR A 99 -11.02 2.67 5.96
C THR A 99 -9.89 1.77 5.48
N LEU A 100 -10.12 0.46 5.45
CA LEU A 100 -9.15 -0.52 4.98
C LEU A 100 -9.66 -1.14 3.68
N CYS A 101 -8.98 -0.85 2.57
CA CYS A 101 -9.23 -1.48 1.28
C CYS A 101 -8.33 -2.72 1.15
N ILE A 102 -8.94 -3.86 0.81
CA ILE A 102 -8.27 -5.13 0.66
C ILE A 102 -8.37 -5.57 -0.80
N GLU A 103 -7.24 -5.64 -1.47
CA GLU A 103 -7.15 -6.10 -2.85
C GLU A 103 -6.58 -7.51 -2.88
N ASN A 104 -7.32 -8.45 -3.45
CA ASN A 104 -6.98 -9.85 -3.48
C ASN A 104 -6.84 -10.38 -4.91
N LYS A 105 -5.62 -10.37 -5.43
CA LYS A 105 -5.29 -10.94 -6.74
C LYS A 105 -5.40 -12.46 -6.79
N ALA A 106 -5.15 -13.11 -5.68
CA ALA A 106 -5.15 -14.57 -5.60
C ALA A 106 -6.55 -15.16 -5.68
N LYS A 107 -7.59 -14.33 -5.62
CA LYS A 107 -9.01 -14.75 -5.63
C LYS A 107 -9.33 -15.84 -4.60
N GLN A 108 -8.57 -15.87 -3.52
CA GLN A 108 -8.84 -16.78 -2.41
C GLN A 108 -9.93 -16.16 -1.55
N PRO A 109 -11.04 -16.86 -1.31
CA PRO A 109 -12.10 -16.35 -0.44
C PRO A 109 -11.65 -16.32 1.02
N GLY A 110 -12.27 -15.43 1.81
CA GLY A 110 -12.12 -15.43 3.26
C GLY A 110 -11.04 -14.52 3.85
N TYR A 111 -10.24 -13.82 3.04
CA TYR A 111 -9.25 -12.88 3.59
C TYR A 111 -9.91 -11.71 4.32
N ALA A 112 -10.98 -11.15 3.79
CA ALA A 112 -11.68 -10.05 4.43
C ALA A 112 -12.25 -10.48 5.79
N ASP A 113 -12.86 -11.67 5.85
CA ASP A 113 -13.41 -12.23 7.09
C ASP A 113 -12.30 -12.55 8.10
N ALA A 114 -11.17 -13.08 7.64
CA ALA A 114 -10.03 -13.35 8.51
C ALA A 114 -9.45 -12.05 9.11
N ILE A 115 -9.28 -11.02 8.30
CA ILE A 115 -8.80 -9.72 8.77
C ILE A 115 -9.81 -9.10 9.74
N ARG A 116 -11.10 -9.13 9.41
CA ARG A 116 -12.16 -8.67 10.31
C ARG A 116 -12.08 -9.38 11.66
N SER A 117 -11.99 -10.71 11.66
CA SER A 117 -11.94 -11.51 12.90
C SER A 117 -10.74 -11.16 13.77
N VAL A 118 -9.58 -10.90 13.15
CA VAL A 118 -8.39 -10.46 13.88
C VAL A 118 -8.58 -9.06 14.46
N LEU A 119 -9.12 -8.11 13.69
CA LEU A 119 -9.37 -6.75 14.17
C LEU A 119 -10.36 -6.73 15.34
N GLU A 120 -11.44 -7.50 15.25
CA GLU A 120 -12.43 -7.63 16.32
C GLU A 120 -11.84 -8.28 17.58
N ALA A 121 -10.98 -9.30 17.42
CA ALA A 121 -10.27 -9.93 18.52
C ALA A 121 -9.31 -8.98 19.25
N GLU A 122 -8.71 -8.03 18.51
CA GLU A 122 -7.86 -6.96 19.08
C GLU A 122 -8.69 -5.77 19.62
N GLY A 123 -10.02 -5.87 19.63
CA GLY A 123 -10.91 -4.86 20.19
C GLY A 123 -11.23 -3.71 19.24
N VAL A 124 -10.90 -3.84 17.96
CA VAL A 124 -11.25 -2.84 16.94
C VAL A 124 -12.71 -3.02 16.55
N LYS A 125 -13.50 -1.96 16.65
CA LYS A 125 -14.91 -1.98 16.21
C LYS A 125 -14.96 -1.87 14.69
N VAL A 126 -15.41 -2.92 14.02
CA VAL A 126 -15.72 -2.88 12.58
C VAL A 126 -17.11 -2.31 12.39
N LEU A 127 -17.24 -1.21 11.67
CA LEU A 127 -18.50 -0.52 11.44
C LEU A 127 -19.26 -1.12 10.25
N GLU A 128 -18.54 -1.33 9.15
CA GLU A 128 -19.10 -1.84 7.90
C GLU A 128 -18.05 -2.64 7.14
N ALA A 129 -18.47 -3.63 6.37
CA ALA A 129 -17.63 -4.32 5.40
C ALA A 129 -18.45 -4.55 4.13
N VAL A 130 -17.92 -4.07 3.01
CA VAL A 130 -18.53 -4.18 1.68
C VAL A 130 -17.57 -4.93 0.76
N GLU A 131 -18.09 -5.91 0.02
CA GLU A 131 -17.39 -6.57 -1.07
C GLU A 131 -17.86 -5.96 -2.39
N LEU A 132 -16.90 -5.57 -3.25
CA LEU A 132 -17.14 -4.89 -4.53
C LEU A 132 -16.84 -5.82 -5.71
#